data_705d7cece6e51323e910b65bbc8d3134
#
_entry.id   705d7cece6e51323e910b65bbc8d3134
#
_cell.length_a   1.000
_cell.length_b   1.000
_cell.length_c   1.000
_cell.angle_alpha   90.00
_cell.angle_beta   90.00
_cell.angle_gamma   90.00
#
_symmetry.space_group_name_H-M   'P 1'
#
loop_
_entity.id
_entity.type
_entity.pdbx_description
1 polymer ?
#
loop_
_entity_poly.entity_id
_entity_poly.type
_entity_poly.pdbx_seq_one_letter_code
_entity_poly.pdbx_strand_id
1 'polypeptide(L)'
;MMRLVRYCMGAAMFASACTPALKLTPSDAPTVLAHQVLEAADPGLPGPYEVLQLYYGSGTDKNRVEYRDSVAITTEPVDASKLVSLGGAADSRNEYWGFTPKEMPLNARVWYPKGDGPFPLVLVVHGNHSMRDFSDPGYDYLGELLASRGYILASVDENFINGARAENDARGWFLLKHLGEFEHFNEEEGNPFEGKVDMSNVALIGHSRGGEAVANAAAFNQLTHYPDDASLTFDFDFDIKGIVSIAPVDGQYLPTGRGVVVEDMSYLTFHGSHDGDVTSFHGLRIYDRLRFNDSGDFRFKAAVYVYRANHGQWNSVWGSGDIGPRSARTLDLRGLIPQVDQRRFAEIYVSSFMEVVLKGRQEYLPIFRDHRVIGQWLPSTMYITRFETNAFRPLATFEEDIDVTRGTEDGVSLRGVSLSTWREATLMLRSSNRPTTSASQENQAVTLGWNNRIAGADTTRHRPAASYSVELGGRLAARWALGRQHSLEFMLGPTDSTPRP
;
A
#
# COMPACT_ATOMS: atom_id res chain seq x y z
N MET A 1 -30.27 -43.76 24.94
CA MET A 1 -29.44 -42.81 25.66
C MET A 1 -27.90 -42.98 25.39
N MET A 2 -27.41 -44.19 25.10
CA MET A 2 -25.96 -44.44 24.86
C MET A 2 -25.42 -44.05 23.48
N ARG A 3 -26.23 -43.84 22.45
CA ARG A 3 -25.77 -43.46 21.12
C ARG A 3 -25.56 -41.93 20.93
N LEU A 4 -26.24 -41.11 21.71
CA LEU A 4 -26.10 -39.64 21.66
C LEU A 4 -24.81 -39.14 22.32
N VAL A 5 -24.33 -39.86 23.36
CA VAL A 5 -23.10 -39.49 24.08
C VAL A 5 -21.83 -39.76 23.25
N ARG A 6 -21.87 -40.74 22.32
CA ARG A 6 -20.72 -41.00 21.43
C ARG A 6 -20.52 -39.97 20.35
N TYR A 7 -21.55 -39.28 19.88
CA TYR A 7 -21.46 -38.20 18.89
C TYR A 7 -21.01 -36.88 19.51
N CYS A 8 -21.35 -36.61 20.76
CA CYS A 8 -20.90 -35.41 21.46
C CYS A 8 -19.40 -35.47 21.85
N MET A 9 -18.85 -36.65 22.16
CA MET A 9 -17.43 -36.80 22.44
C MET A 9 -16.56 -36.72 21.19
N GLY A 10 -17.07 -37.14 20.02
CA GLY A 10 -16.34 -36.99 18.75
C GLY A 10 -16.26 -35.52 18.29
N ALA A 11 -17.28 -34.72 18.53
CA ALA A 11 -17.27 -33.30 18.17
C ALA A 11 -16.37 -32.45 19.09
N ALA A 12 -16.23 -32.84 20.37
CA ALA A 12 -15.37 -32.13 21.30
C ALA A 12 -13.85 -32.35 21.07
N MET A 13 -13.45 -33.46 20.43
CA MET A 13 -12.05 -33.73 20.11
C MET A 13 -11.55 -33.02 18.85
N PHE A 14 -12.44 -32.57 17.96
CA PHE A 14 -12.04 -31.81 16.78
C PHE A 14 -11.93 -30.30 17.02
N ALA A 15 -12.46 -29.78 18.13
CA ALA A 15 -12.41 -28.35 18.44
C ALA A 15 -11.09 -27.90 19.11
N SER A 16 -10.22 -28.83 19.53
CA SER A 16 -8.96 -28.50 20.23
C SER A 16 -7.69 -28.65 19.36
N ALA A 17 -7.83 -28.93 18.06
CA ALA A 17 -6.68 -29.31 17.23
C ALA A 17 -6.16 -28.24 16.27
N CYS A 18 -6.68 -27.00 16.28
CA CYS A 18 -6.26 -25.98 15.31
C CYS A 18 -6.05 -24.60 15.93
N THR A 19 -5.09 -24.49 16.83
CA THR A 19 -4.39 -23.23 17.06
C THR A 19 -2.91 -23.48 16.81
N PRO A 20 -2.37 -23.13 15.64
CA PRO A 20 -0.94 -23.06 15.50
C PRO A 20 -0.48 -21.94 16.44
N ALA A 21 0.04 -22.33 17.61
CA ALA A 21 0.80 -21.40 18.43
C ALA A 21 2.10 -21.10 17.67
N LEU A 22 2.04 -20.12 16.74
CA LEU A 22 3.26 -19.56 16.19
C LEU A 22 3.99 -18.89 17.36
N LYS A 23 5.06 -19.51 17.83
CA LYS A 23 5.99 -18.86 18.73
C LYS A 23 6.78 -17.85 17.92
N LEU A 24 6.50 -16.58 18.16
CA LEU A 24 7.40 -15.54 17.68
C LEU A 24 8.75 -15.73 18.37
N THR A 25 9.83 -15.79 17.59
CA THR A 25 11.19 -15.76 18.13
C THR A 25 11.43 -14.39 18.77
N PRO A 26 12.23 -14.31 19.84
CA PRO A 26 12.62 -13.03 20.39
C PRO A 26 13.22 -12.14 19.29
N SER A 27 12.83 -10.87 19.31
CA SER A 27 13.35 -9.87 18.37
C SER A 27 14.86 -9.69 18.58
N ASP A 28 15.60 -9.54 17.48
CA ASP A 28 17.00 -9.09 17.49
C ASP A 28 17.13 -7.55 17.54
N ALA A 29 16.02 -6.85 17.74
CA ALA A 29 15.96 -5.40 17.85
C ALA A 29 17.01 -4.80 18.78
N PRO A 30 17.30 -5.35 19.99
CA PRO A 30 18.35 -4.81 20.83
C PRO A 30 19.74 -4.81 20.18
N THR A 31 20.06 -5.82 19.35
CA THR A 31 21.33 -5.90 18.63
C THR A 31 21.38 -4.86 17.51
N VAL A 32 20.30 -4.68 16.80
CA VAL A 32 20.17 -3.66 15.72
C VAL A 32 20.24 -2.26 16.31
N LEU A 33 19.48 -2.00 17.37
CA LEU A 33 19.47 -0.71 18.07
C LEU A 33 20.82 -0.32 18.66
N ALA A 34 21.66 -1.29 19.05
CA ALA A 34 23.03 -1.02 19.49
C ALA A 34 23.92 -0.41 18.39
N HIS A 35 23.53 -0.52 17.12
CA HIS A 35 24.31 -0.10 15.95
C HIS A 35 23.63 1.00 15.14
N GLN A 36 22.39 1.34 15.45
CA GLN A 36 21.62 2.36 14.75
C GLN A 36 20.98 3.30 15.78
N VAL A 37 21.34 4.56 15.72
CA VAL A 37 20.72 5.62 16.53
C VAL A 37 19.64 6.27 15.67
N LEU A 38 18.39 6.18 16.11
CA LEU A 38 17.30 6.96 15.56
C LEU A 38 17.13 8.23 16.41
N GLU A 39 17.61 9.35 15.91
CA GLU A 39 17.53 10.67 16.59
C GLU A 39 16.19 11.36 16.31
N ALA A 40 15.08 10.64 16.43
CA ALA A 40 13.75 11.18 16.20
C ALA A 40 12.77 10.76 17.31
N ALA A 41 11.80 11.63 17.60
CA ALA A 41 10.70 11.30 18.47
C ALA A 41 9.71 10.37 17.76
N ASP A 42 8.95 9.57 18.54
CA ASP A 42 7.90 8.70 18.00
C ASP A 42 6.88 9.50 17.16
N PRO A 43 6.79 9.27 15.85
CA PRO A 43 5.94 10.06 14.97
C PRO A 43 4.45 9.70 15.09
N GLY A 44 4.12 8.61 15.75
CA GLY A 44 2.75 8.24 16.07
C GLY A 44 2.24 8.85 17.39
N LEU A 45 2.97 9.80 17.99
CA LEU A 45 2.49 10.61 19.10
C LEU A 45 1.98 11.96 18.58
N PRO A 46 0.96 12.54 19.23
CA PRO A 46 0.44 13.86 18.86
C PRO A 46 1.54 14.92 18.81
N GLY A 47 1.41 15.83 17.85
CA GLY A 47 2.26 17.00 17.70
C GLY A 47 1.80 18.20 18.53
N PRO A 48 2.41 19.39 18.33
CA PRO A 48 2.16 20.56 19.15
C PRO A 48 0.94 21.39 18.76
N TYR A 49 0.28 21.11 17.64
CA TYR A 49 -0.82 21.93 17.14
C TYR A 49 -2.15 21.53 17.80
N GLU A 50 -2.97 22.52 18.12
CA GLU A 50 -4.40 22.33 18.39
C GLU A 50 -5.09 21.93 17.10
N VAL A 51 -5.92 20.87 17.14
CA VAL A 51 -6.61 20.32 15.96
C VAL A 51 -7.99 20.96 15.84
N LEU A 52 -8.28 21.45 14.67
CA LEU A 52 -9.60 21.92 14.26
C LEU A 52 -10.22 20.94 13.27
N GLN A 53 -11.55 20.91 13.23
CA GLN A 53 -12.29 20.06 12.31
C GLN A 53 -13.41 20.85 11.62
N LEU A 54 -13.61 20.56 10.33
CA LEU A 54 -14.76 21.06 9.58
C LEU A 54 -15.24 20.02 8.54
N TYR A 55 -16.36 20.29 7.94
CA TYR A 55 -16.89 19.55 6.79
C TYR A 55 -17.05 20.48 5.62
N TYR A 56 -16.73 20.01 4.42
CA TYR A 56 -17.15 20.63 3.19
C TYR A 56 -17.98 19.65 2.35
N GLY A 57 -18.84 20.16 1.48
CA GLY A 57 -19.69 19.33 0.65
C GLY A 57 -20.85 20.07 0.03
N SER A 58 -21.78 19.32 -0.55
CA SER A 58 -22.91 19.86 -1.31
C SER A 58 -23.87 20.75 -0.51
N GLY A 59 -23.88 20.67 0.80
CA GLY A 59 -24.91 21.33 1.65
C GLY A 59 -26.32 20.76 1.49
N THR A 60 -26.49 19.69 0.71
CA THR A 60 -27.81 19.13 0.34
C THR A 60 -27.88 17.60 0.49
N ASP A 61 -26.88 16.95 1.05
CA ASP A 61 -26.83 15.49 1.13
C ASP A 61 -28.06 14.93 1.88
N LYS A 62 -28.76 14.02 1.22
CA LYS A 62 -30.02 13.44 1.73
C LYS A 62 -29.81 12.53 2.94
N ASN A 63 -28.68 11.84 3.00
CA ASN A 63 -28.41 10.77 3.95
C ASN A 63 -27.36 11.14 5.00
N ARG A 64 -26.59 12.19 4.78
CA ARG A 64 -25.45 12.61 5.58
C ARG A 64 -25.66 14.01 6.15
N VAL A 65 -26.05 14.08 7.41
CA VAL A 65 -26.32 15.37 8.09
C VAL A 65 -25.08 16.27 8.14
N GLU A 66 -23.89 15.69 8.26
CA GLU A 66 -22.62 16.39 8.24
C GLU A 66 -22.36 17.12 6.92
N TYR A 67 -22.83 16.58 5.80
CA TYR A 67 -22.69 17.17 4.46
C TYR A 67 -23.94 17.92 3.97
N ARG A 68 -24.91 18.09 4.85
CA ARG A 68 -26.12 18.90 4.63
C ARG A 68 -26.18 20.10 5.58
N ASP A 69 -26.18 19.82 6.88
CA ASP A 69 -26.51 20.83 7.90
C ASP A 69 -25.25 21.42 8.59
N SER A 70 -24.10 20.74 8.47
CA SER A 70 -22.86 21.07 9.19
C SER A 70 -21.70 21.49 8.26
N VAL A 71 -21.94 21.71 6.97
CA VAL A 71 -20.91 22.15 6.05
C VAL A 71 -20.45 23.58 6.38
N ALA A 72 -19.14 23.74 6.49
CA ALA A 72 -18.50 25.06 6.62
C ALA A 72 -18.20 25.70 5.25
N ILE A 73 -17.98 24.86 4.22
CA ILE A 73 -17.70 25.27 2.86
C ILE A 73 -18.60 24.45 1.94
N THR A 74 -19.36 25.13 1.06
CA THR A 74 -20.20 24.46 0.06
C THR A 74 -19.41 24.26 -1.23
N THR A 75 -19.50 23.05 -1.82
CA THR A 75 -18.86 22.70 -3.08
C THR A 75 -19.88 22.46 -4.18
N GLU A 76 -19.48 22.74 -5.43
CA GLU A 76 -20.30 22.42 -6.59
C GLU A 76 -20.18 20.93 -6.96
N PRO A 77 -21.25 20.31 -7.46
CA PRO A 77 -21.21 18.92 -7.91
C PRO A 77 -20.41 18.79 -9.21
N VAL A 78 -19.89 17.57 -9.45
CA VAL A 78 -19.13 17.23 -10.65
C VAL A 78 -19.84 16.20 -11.53
N ASP A 79 -19.66 16.32 -12.86
CA ASP A 79 -20.17 15.34 -13.82
C ASP A 79 -19.16 14.17 -13.97
N ALA A 80 -19.47 13.05 -13.32
CA ALA A 80 -18.71 11.80 -13.39
C ALA A 80 -19.39 10.75 -14.30
N SER A 81 -20.35 11.14 -15.14
CA SER A 81 -21.15 10.21 -15.94
C SER A 81 -20.34 9.39 -16.98
N LYS A 82 -19.13 9.83 -17.32
CA LYS A 82 -18.19 9.09 -18.18
C LYS A 82 -17.34 8.07 -17.43
N LEU A 83 -17.24 8.21 -16.10
CA LEU A 83 -16.42 7.37 -15.23
C LEU A 83 -17.28 6.38 -14.43
N VAL A 84 -18.46 6.79 -13.97
CA VAL A 84 -19.32 5.99 -13.09
C VAL A 84 -20.47 5.36 -13.85
N SER A 85 -20.55 4.02 -13.82
CA SER A 85 -21.67 3.25 -14.35
C SER A 85 -22.42 2.56 -13.21
N LEU A 86 -23.64 2.96 -12.94
CA LEU A 86 -24.49 2.36 -11.90
C LEU A 86 -25.26 1.12 -12.40
N GLY A 87 -25.26 0.87 -13.71
CA GLY A 87 -25.91 -0.29 -14.33
C GLY A 87 -27.39 -0.38 -13.98
N GLY A 88 -27.89 -1.61 -13.77
CA GLY A 88 -29.31 -1.86 -13.43
C GLY A 88 -29.75 -1.34 -12.04
N ALA A 89 -28.82 -0.86 -11.23
CA ALA A 89 -29.13 -0.28 -9.91
C ALA A 89 -29.26 1.27 -9.95
N ALA A 90 -29.16 1.89 -11.11
CA ALA A 90 -29.10 3.34 -11.26
C ALA A 90 -30.31 4.04 -10.59
N ASP A 91 -31.54 3.66 -10.93
CA ASP A 91 -32.74 4.32 -10.41
C ASP A 91 -32.80 4.25 -8.88
N SER A 92 -32.58 3.07 -8.29
CA SER A 92 -32.64 2.91 -6.82
C SER A 92 -31.51 3.63 -6.08
N ARG A 93 -30.36 3.76 -6.70
CA ARG A 93 -29.22 4.50 -6.12
C ARG A 93 -29.44 6.00 -6.21
N ASN A 94 -29.89 6.48 -7.38
CA ASN A 94 -30.23 7.89 -7.59
C ASN A 94 -31.36 8.32 -6.64
N GLU A 95 -32.38 7.48 -6.45
CA GLU A 95 -33.44 7.75 -5.47
C GLU A 95 -32.91 7.81 -4.04
N TYR A 96 -32.03 6.86 -3.65
CA TYR A 96 -31.44 6.81 -2.31
C TYR A 96 -30.59 8.05 -2.03
N TRP A 97 -29.67 8.38 -2.92
CA TRP A 97 -28.72 9.46 -2.74
C TRP A 97 -29.29 10.86 -3.07
N GLY A 98 -30.24 10.95 -3.98
CA GLY A 98 -30.87 12.20 -4.42
C GLY A 98 -30.11 12.92 -5.54
N PHE A 99 -29.08 12.29 -6.12
CA PHE A 99 -28.31 12.80 -7.26
C PHE A 99 -27.97 11.68 -8.25
N THR A 100 -27.51 12.07 -9.44
CA THR A 100 -27.09 11.16 -10.52
C THR A 100 -25.59 11.26 -10.76
N PRO A 101 -24.99 10.38 -11.59
CA PRO A 101 -23.59 10.52 -11.98
C PRO A 101 -23.21 11.86 -12.63
N LYS A 102 -24.18 12.67 -13.07
CA LYS A 102 -23.94 14.01 -13.63
C LYS A 102 -23.77 15.11 -12.58
N GLU A 103 -24.11 14.82 -11.33
CA GLU A 103 -24.20 15.80 -10.26
C GLU A 103 -23.66 15.20 -8.95
N MET A 104 -22.50 14.51 -9.03
CA MET A 104 -21.92 13.87 -7.87
C MET A 104 -21.26 14.88 -6.93
N PRO A 105 -21.52 14.78 -5.62
CA PRO A 105 -20.99 15.74 -4.66
C PRO A 105 -19.49 15.51 -4.40
N LEU A 106 -18.81 16.57 -4.00
CA LEU A 106 -17.46 16.52 -3.43
C LEU A 106 -17.58 16.79 -1.92
N ASN A 107 -17.72 15.71 -1.14
CA ASN A 107 -17.89 15.78 0.31
C ASN A 107 -16.64 15.28 1.02
N ALA A 108 -16.19 15.97 2.07
CA ALA A 108 -15.17 15.46 2.97
C ALA A 108 -15.24 16.03 4.38
N ARG A 109 -14.66 15.30 5.32
CA ARG A 109 -14.32 15.76 6.67
C ARG A 109 -12.85 16.11 6.72
N VAL A 110 -12.52 17.24 7.35
CA VAL A 110 -11.17 17.77 7.36
C VAL A 110 -10.72 18.01 8.80
N TRP A 111 -9.55 17.50 9.13
CA TRP A 111 -8.78 17.85 10.33
C TRP A 111 -7.62 18.74 9.92
N TYR A 112 -7.41 19.85 10.61
CA TYR A 112 -6.36 20.78 10.26
C TYR A 112 -5.79 21.48 11.49
N PRO A 113 -4.52 21.93 11.41
CA PRO A 113 -3.88 22.64 12.51
C PRO A 113 -4.48 24.03 12.72
N LYS A 114 -4.63 24.44 13.95
CA LYS A 114 -4.86 25.85 14.28
C LYS A 114 -3.56 26.65 14.09
N GLY A 115 -3.51 27.54 13.11
CA GLY A 115 -2.33 28.34 12.77
C GLY A 115 -2.47 28.98 11.39
N ASP A 116 -1.41 29.70 11.01
CA ASP A 116 -1.41 30.50 9.77
C ASP A 116 -0.98 29.68 8.54
N GLY A 117 -0.33 28.50 8.73
CA GLY A 117 0.15 27.68 7.61
C GLY A 117 1.36 28.29 6.87
N PRO A 118 1.61 27.94 5.60
CA PRO A 118 0.91 26.89 4.89
C PRO A 118 1.25 25.47 5.42
N PHE A 119 0.29 24.56 5.38
CA PHE A 119 0.43 23.17 5.84
C PHE A 119 0.30 22.20 4.67
N PRO A 120 1.15 21.17 4.58
CA PRO A 120 1.02 20.10 3.60
C PRO A 120 -0.35 19.43 3.63
N LEU A 121 -0.86 19.06 2.45
CA LEU A 121 -2.18 18.46 2.27
C LEU A 121 -2.11 16.94 2.11
N VAL A 122 -2.96 16.23 2.83
CA VAL A 122 -3.12 14.79 2.71
C VAL A 122 -4.60 14.47 2.46
N LEU A 123 -4.92 13.78 1.38
CA LEU A 123 -6.26 13.23 1.17
C LEU A 123 -6.26 11.74 1.50
N VAL A 124 -7.33 11.25 2.14
CA VAL A 124 -7.55 9.80 2.34
C VAL A 124 -8.88 9.37 1.74
N VAL A 125 -8.83 8.27 0.97
CA VAL A 125 -10.01 7.64 0.37
C VAL A 125 -10.16 6.21 0.85
N HIS A 126 -11.40 5.87 1.21
CA HIS A 126 -11.77 4.53 1.63
C HIS A 126 -11.96 3.56 0.45
N GLY A 127 -12.10 2.27 0.74
CA GLY A 127 -12.42 1.24 -0.23
C GLY A 127 -13.90 0.98 -0.38
N ASN A 128 -14.21 -0.15 -1.04
CA ASN A 128 -15.58 -0.59 -1.24
C ASN A 128 -16.14 -1.26 0.02
N HIS A 129 -17.30 -0.77 0.42
CA HIS A 129 -18.12 -1.33 1.49
C HIS A 129 -19.60 -1.23 1.10
N SER A 130 -20.53 -1.47 2.01
CA SER A 130 -21.92 -1.10 1.76
C SER A 130 -22.02 0.42 1.56
N MET A 131 -22.75 0.88 0.56
CA MET A 131 -22.96 2.32 0.35
C MET A 131 -23.71 3.01 1.50
N ARG A 132 -24.26 2.23 2.44
CA ARG A 132 -24.97 2.71 3.63
C ARG A 132 -24.12 2.64 4.90
N ASP A 133 -22.94 2.05 4.83
CA ASP A 133 -21.99 1.96 5.92
C ASP A 133 -20.87 2.97 5.65
N PHE A 134 -21.03 4.19 6.17
CA PHE A 134 -20.17 5.31 5.87
C PHE A 134 -18.73 5.09 6.36
N SER A 135 -17.79 5.12 5.45
CA SER A 135 -16.42 4.69 5.66
C SER A 135 -15.42 5.83 5.91
N ASP A 136 -15.74 7.04 5.46
CA ASP A 136 -14.90 8.23 5.63
C ASP A 136 -14.62 8.61 7.10
N PRO A 137 -15.50 8.35 8.10
CA PRO A 137 -15.18 8.60 9.51
C PRO A 137 -14.04 7.72 10.04
N GLY A 138 -13.79 6.60 9.40
CA GLY A 138 -12.89 5.57 9.92
C GLY A 138 -11.39 5.91 9.90
N TYR A 139 -11.02 7.11 9.47
CA TYR A 139 -9.64 7.63 9.47
C TYR A 139 -9.44 8.80 10.43
N ASP A 140 -10.36 9.00 11.35
CA ASP A 140 -10.32 10.03 12.40
C ASP A 140 -8.99 10.03 13.17
N TYR A 141 -8.49 8.85 13.54
CA TYR A 141 -7.22 8.69 14.26
C TYR A 141 -6.00 9.21 13.47
N LEU A 142 -5.98 9.07 12.12
CA LEU A 142 -4.96 9.66 11.27
C LEU A 142 -5.18 11.17 11.12
N GLY A 143 -6.45 11.60 11.00
CA GLY A 143 -6.82 13.01 10.91
C GLY A 143 -6.33 13.80 12.11
N GLU A 144 -6.66 13.34 13.33
CA GLU A 144 -6.24 13.96 14.58
C GLU A 144 -4.72 13.96 14.73
N LEU A 145 -4.06 12.82 14.47
CA LEU A 145 -2.61 12.70 14.57
C LEU A 145 -1.91 13.67 13.62
N LEU A 146 -2.21 13.58 12.31
CA LEU A 146 -1.51 14.37 11.30
C LEU A 146 -1.79 15.87 11.45
N ALA A 147 -3.03 16.25 11.75
CA ALA A 147 -3.33 17.66 12.02
C ALA A 147 -2.58 18.18 13.23
N SER A 148 -2.51 17.43 14.33
CA SER A 148 -1.69 17.81 15.49
C SER A 148 -0.20 18.00 15.14
N ARG A 149 0.26 17.37 14.08
CA ARG A 149 1.65 17.44 13.60
C ARG A 149 1.85 18.46 12.46
N GLY A 150 0.85 19.25 12.13
CA GLY A 150 0.97 20.33 11.14
C GLY A 150 0.75 19.87 9.70
N TYR A 151 -0.25 19.03 9.47
CA TYR A 151 -0.76 18.66 8.16
C TYR A 151 -2.26 18.94 8.10
N ILE A 152 -2.79 19.23 6.94
CA ILE A 152 -4.23 19.17 6.67
C ILE A 152 -4.54 17.77 6.19
N LEU A 153 -5.48 17.06 6.83
CA LEU A 153 -5.97 15.78 6.34
C LEU A 153 -7.46 15.87 6.02
N ALA A 154 -7.83 15.52 4.78
CA ALA A 154 -9.21 15.41 4.36
C ALA A 154 -9.56 13.94 4.04
N SER A 155 -10.56 13.40 4.73
CA SER A 155 -11.14 12.10 4.43
C SER A 155 -12.35 12.29 3.53
N VAL A 156 -12.19 11.89 2.26
CA VAL A 156 -13.21 12.10 1.23
C VAL A 156 -14.32 11.05 1.33
N ASP A 157 -15.56 11.48 1.16
CA ASP A 157 -16.73 10.61 1.10
C ASP A 157 -17.01 10.17 -0.34
N GLU A 158 -16.74 8.93 -0.62
CA GLU A 158 -17.08 8.28 -1.88
C GLU A 158 -17.99 7.05 -1.67
N ASN A 159 -18.77 7.02 -0.58
CA ASN A 159 -19.67 5.91 -0.29
C ASN A 159 -20.74 5.74 -1.37
N PHE A 160 -21.08 6.83 -2.08
CA PHE A 160 -22.09 6.84 -3.14
C PHE A 160 -21.68 5.99 -4.37
N ILE A 161 -20.39 5.71 -4.59
CA ILE A 161 -19.93 4.83 -5.68
C ILE A 161 -19.61 3.40 -5.22
N ASN A 162 -19.71 3.09 -3.93
CA ASN A 162 -19.49 1.73 -3.43
C ASN A 162 -20.38 0.72 -4.16
N GLY A 163 -19.76 -0.37 -4.69
CA GLY A 163 -20.45 -1.40 -5.46
C GLY A 163 -20.83 -1.01 -6.90
N ALA A 164 -20.45 0.16 -7.39
CA ALA A 164 -20.58 0.51 -8.79
C ALA A 164 -19.55 -0.22 -9.67
N ARG A 165 -19.71 -0.16 -10.99
CA ARG A 165 -18.68 -0.56 -11.95
C ARG A 165 -17.73 0.59 -12.22
N ALA A 166 -16.51 0.29 -12.64
CA ALA A 166 -15.46 1.29 -12.92
C ALA A 166 -15.28 2.24 -11.72
N GLU A 167 -15.22 1.65 -10.53
CA GLU A 167 -15.19 2.41 -9.29
C GLU A 167 -13.80 2.93 -8.95
N ASN A 168 -12.74 2.16 -9.24
CA ASN A 168 -11.40 2.49 -8.77
C ASN A 168 -10.74 3.63 -9.58
N ASP A 169 -11.05 3.73 -10.86
CA ASP A 169 -10.65 4.85 -11.70
C ASP A 169 -11.44 6.11 -11.34
N ALA A 170 -12.76 6.00 -11.16
CA ALA A 170 -13.59 7.11 -10.70
C ALA A 170 -13.12 7.62 -9.33
N ARG A 171 -12.79 6.74 -8.36
CA ARG A 171 -12.22 7.14 -7.07
C ARG A 171 -10.93 7.95 -7.23
N GLY A 172 -10.04 7.53 -8.11
CA GLY A 172 -8.82 8.27 -8.41
C GLY A 172 -9.09 9.65 -9.00
N TRP A 173 -10.07 9.73 -9.90
CA TRP A 173 -10.48 11.00 -10.49
C TRP A 173 -11.13 11.94 -9.47
N PHE A 174 -11.99 11.43 -8.58
CA PHE A 174 -12.58 12.22 -7.50
C PHE A 174 -11.52 12.82 -6.57
N LEU A 175 -10.46 12.05 -6.22
CA LEU A 175 -9.35 12.60 -5.44
C LEU A 175 -8.72 13.83 -6.10
N LEU A 176 -8.51 13.80 -7.43
CA LEU A 176 -7.96 14.95 -8.16
C LEU A 176 -8.95 16.13 -8.18
N LYS A 177 -10.26 15.87 -8.25
CA LYS A 177 -11.26 16.92 -8.09
C LYS A 177 -11.24 17.56 -6.71
N HIS A 178 -11.09 16.77 -5.65
CA HIS A 178 -10.90 17.29 -4.29
C HIS A 178 -9.61 18.12 -4.14
N LEU A 179 -8.52 17.78 -4.84
CA LEU A 179 -7.32 18.64 -4.87
C LEU A 179 -7.62 20.00 -5.51
N GLY A 180 -8.39 20.04 -6.60
CA GLY A 180 -8.84 21.28 -7.21
C GLY A 180 -9.70 22.14 -6.28
N GLU A 181 -10.56 21.52 -5.45
CA GLU A 181 -11.30 22.27 -4.42
C GLU A 181 -10.34 22.91 -3.39
N PHE A 182 -9.28 22.19 -2.97
CA PHE A 182 -8.30 22.75 -2.03
C PHE A 182 -7.47 23.89 -2.64
N GLU A 183 -7.16 23.87 -3.94
CA GLU A 183 -6.58 25.05 -4.63
C GLU A 183 -7.53 26.25 -4.55
N HIS A 184 -8.81 26.02 -4.88
CA HIS A 184 -9.83 27.05 -4.82
C HIS A 184 -10.01 27.59 -3.39
N PHE A 185 -10.12 26.72 -2.38
CA PHE A 185 -10.24 27.13 -0.97
C PHE A 185 -9.05 27.95 -0.49
N ASN A 186 -7.85 27.63 -1.00
CA ASN A 186 -6.62 28.32 -0.64
C ASN A 186 -6.52 29.73 -1.23
N GLU A 187 -7.22 29.98 -2.35
CA GLU A 187 -7.24 31.27 -3.07
C GLU A 187 -8.45 32.13 -2.71
N GLU A 188 -9.53 31.54 -2.21
CA GLU A 188 -10.80 32.20 -1.95
C GLU A 188 -10.71 33.09 -0.69
N GLU A 189 -10.93 34.40 -0.84
CA GLU A 189 -10.94 35.36 0.26
C GLU A 189 -12.01 35.03 1.31
N GLY A 190 -11.60 34.91 2.57
CA GLY A 190 -12.46 34.56 3.71
C GLY A 190 -12.73 33.08 3.90
N ASN A 191 -12.20 32.21 3.04
CA ASN A 191 -12.26 30.77 3.23
C ASN A 191 -11.42 30.36 4.47
N PRO A 192 -11.85 29.37 5.27
CA PRO A 192 -11.05 28.84 6.38
C PRO A 192 -9.62 28.40 6.00
N PHE A 193 -9.41 28.04 4.73
CA PHE A 193 -8.12 27.60 4.19
C PHE A 193 -7.37 28.67 3.38
N GLU A 194 -7.86 29.91 3.30
CA GLU A 194 -7.18 31.00 2.59
C GLU A 194 -5.71 31.13 3.03
N GLY A 195 -4.78 30.92 2.07
CA GLY A 195 -3.33 30.99 2.26
C GLY A 195 -2.74 29.92 3.18
N LYS A 196 -3.49 28.88 3.56
CA LYS A 196 -3.05 27.89 4.55
C LYS A 196 -2.66 26.53 3.99
N VAL A 197 -2.92 26.26 2.72
CA VAL A 197 -2.66 24.98 2.08
C VAL A 197 -1.35 25.04 1.30
N ASP A 198 -0.42 24.16 1.62
CA ASP A 198 0.80 23.98 0.85
C ASP A 198 0.55 22.98 -0.29
N MET A 199 0.05 23.50 -1.43
CA MET A 199 -0.21 22.71 -2.63
C MET A 199 1.05 22.16 -3.31
N SER A 200 2.25 22.61 -2.90
CA SER A 200 3.52 22.06 -3.37
C SER A 200 3.95 20.78 -2.61
N ASN A 201 3.21 20.41 -1.57
CA ASN A 201 3.48 19.25 -0.72
C ASN A 201 2.19 18.46 -0.46
N VAL A 202 1.76 17.67 -1.46
CA VAL A 202 0.54 16.86 -1.41
C VAL A 202 0.86 15.37 -1.30
N ALA A 203 0.07 14.62 -0.53
CA ALA A 203 0.09 13.17 -0.52
C ALA A 203 -1.33 12.57 -0.53
N LEU A 204 -1.45 11.35 -1.05
CA LEU A 204 -2.72 10.61 -1.10
C LEU A 204 -2.61 9.31 -0.31
N ILE A 205 -3.65 8.98 0.43
CA ILE A 205 -3.80 7.70 1.16
C ILE A 205 -5.03 6.98 0.62
N GLY A 206 -4.90 5.70 0.31
CA GLY A 206 -6.03 4.89 -0.12
C GLY A 206 -6.07 3.54 0.60
N HIS A 207 -7.27 3.09 0.96
CA HIS A 207 -7.48 1.80 1.59
C HIS A 207 -8.29 0.86 0.67
N SER A 208 -7.86 -0.41 0.54
CA SER A 208 -8.57 -1.39 -0.28
C SER A 208 -8.66 -0.95 -1.75
N ARG A 209 -9.86 -0.76 -2.32
CA ARG A 209 -10.05 -0.16 -3.64
C ARG A 209 -9.53 1.26 -3.73
N GLY A 210 -9.58 2.01 -2.64
CA GLY A 210 -8.94 3.32 -2.54
C GLY A 210 -7.41 3.24 -2.70
N GLY A 211 -6.79 2.12 -2.31
CA GLY A 211 -5.36 1.89 -2.48
C GLY A 211 -4.92 1.72 -3.93
N GLU A 212 -5.76 1.16 -4.81
CA GLU A 212 -5.56 1.21 -6.27
C GLU A 212 -5.91 2.60 -6.82
N ALA A 213 -6.95 3.24 -6.26
CA ALA A 213 -7.39 4.55 -6.71
C ALA A 213 -6.33 5.65 -6.56
N VAL A 214 -5.52 5.64 -5.48
CA VAL A 214 -4.42 6.61 -5.35
C VAL A 214 -3.32 6.40 -6.38
N ALA A 215 -3.08 5.16 -6.82
CA ALA A 215 -2.18 4.90 -7.94
C ALA A 215 -2.77 5.38 -9.28
N ASN A 216 -4.09 5.21 -9.47
CA ASN A 216 -4.79 5.75 -10.63
C ASN A 216 -4.77 7.28 -10.64
N ALA A 217 -5.03 7.93 -9.49
CA ALA A 217 -4.95 9.38 -9.35
C ALA A 217 -3.55 9.91 -9.71
N ALA A 218 -2.49 9.27 -9.17
CA ALA A 218 -1.11 9.64 -9.48
C ALA A 218 -0.81 9.57 -10.98
N ALA A 219 -1.31 8.53 -11.67
CA ALA A 219 -1.14 8.41 -13.11
C ALA A 219 -2.02 9.40 -13.88
N PHE A 220 -3.28 9.58 -13.51
CA PHE A 220 -4.19 10.52 -14.17
C PHE A 220 -3.71 11.97 -14.07
N ASN A 221 -3.03 12.31 -12.99
CA ASN A 221 -2.40 13.61 -12.81
C ASN A 221 -1.33 13.93 -13.86
N GLN A 222 -0.83 12.93 -14.58
CA GLN A 222 0.18 13.07 -15.65
C GLN A 222 -0.45 12.95 -17.06
N LEU A 223 -1.74 12.66 -17.14
CA LEU A 223 -2.44 12.43 -18.42
C LEU A 223 -3.28 13.63 -18.84
N THR A 224 -3.39 13.82 -20.13
CA THR A 224 -4.28 14.84 -20.72
C THR A 224 -5.68 14.33 -21.06
N HIS A 225 -5.88 13.00 -21.02
CA HIS A 225 -7.14 12.36 -21.38
C HIS A 225 -7.39 11.10 -20.54
N TYR A 226 -8.65 10.81 -20.28
CA TYR A 226 -9.05 9.58 -19.65
C TYR A 226 -8.79 8.37 -20.57
N PRO A 227 -8.07 7.33 -20.10
CA PRO A 227 -7.64 6.23 -20.97
C PRO A 227 -8.76 5.43 -21.63
N ASP A 228 -9.91 5.28 -20.97
CA ASP A 228 -11.04 4.49 -21.50
C ASP A 228 -12.02 5.32 -22.32
N ASP A 229 -11.97 6.66 -22.23
CA ASP A 229 -12.73 7.59 -23.09
C ASP A 229 -11.98 8.91 -23.27
N ALA A 230 -11.17 9.00 -24.31
CA ALA A 230 -10.39 10.20 -24.63
C ALA A 230 -11.22 11.46 -24.94
N SER A 231 -12.55 11.37 -24.96
CA SER A 231 -13.41 12.56 -25.02
C SER A 231 -13.54 13.26 -23.67
N LEU A 232 -13.07 12.64 -22.57
CA LEU A 232 -12.89 13.28 -21.28
C LEU A 232 -11.43 13.74 -21.16
N THR A 233 -11.23 15.05 -21.09
CA THR A 233 -9.91 15.66 -20.93
C THR A 233 -9.57 15.84 -19.45
N PHE A 234 -8.29 15.70 -19.13
CA PHE A 234 -7.72 16.01 -17.83
C PHE A 234 -6.84 17.25 -17.95
N ASP A 235 -6.89 18.10 -16.94
CA ASP A 235 -6.08 19.31 -16.79
C ASP A 235 -5.43 19.37 -15.40
N PHE A 236 -5.16 18.18 -14.84
CA PHE A 236 -4.53 18.04 -13.54
C PHE A 236 -3.01 18.20 -13.63
N ASP A 237 -2.41 18.90 -12.67
CA ASP A 237 -0.97 19.11 -12.55
C ASP A 237 -0.59 19.38 -11.08
N PHE A 238 -1.06 18.51 -10.18
CA PHE A 238 -0.82 18.67 -8.75
C PHE A 238 0.55 18.11 -8.34
N ASP A 239 1.16 18.76 -7.39
CA ASP A 239 2.47 18.39 -6.84
C ASP A 239 2.36 17.23 -5.81
N ILE A 240 1.89 16.06 -6.27
CA ILE A 240 1.74 14.86 -5.46
C ILE A 240 3.11 14.25 -5.23
N LYS A 241 3.63 14.33 -3.99
CA LYS A 241 4.98 13.83 -3.62
C LYS A 241 5.01 12.36 -3.26
N GLY A 242 3.86 11.80 -2.83
CA GLY A 242 3.79 10.41 -2.44
C GLY A 242 2.40 9.86 -2.23
N ILE A 243 2.29 8.55 -2.32
CA ILE A 243 1.03 7.82 -2.12
C ILE A 243 1.21 6.69 -1.11
N VAL A 244 0.17 6.43 -0.33
CA VAL A 244 0.09 5.32 0.63
C VAL A 244 -1.06 4.41 0.27
N SER A 245 -0.78 3.12 0.08
CA SER A 245 -1.78 2.09 -0.20
C SER A 245 -1.93 1.13 0.97
N ILE A 246 -3.06 1.21 1.68
CA ILE A 246 -3.40 0.37 2.84
C ILE A 246 -4.18 -0.85 2.34
N ALA A 247 -3.61 -2.05 2.50
CA ALA A 247 -4.24 -3.30 2.09
C ALA A 247 -4.93 -3.21 0.70
N PRO A 248 -4.25 -2.68 -0.34
CA PRO A 248 -4.89 -2.35 -1.60
C PRO A 248 -5.33 -3.59 -2.37
N VAL A 249 -6.35 -3.41 -3.22
CA VAL A 249 -6.51 -4.24 -4.41
C VAL A 249 -5.58 -3.72 -5.51
N ASP A 250 -5.38 -4.51 -6.56
CA ASP A 250 -4.69 -4.10 -7.79
C ASP A 250 -5.16 -5.00 -8.94
N GLY A 251 -5.41 -4.39 -10.08
CA GLY A 251 -5.92 -5.06 -11.28
C GLY A 251 -7.44 -5.07 -11.41
N GLN A 252 -8.15 -4.21 -10.68
CA GLN A 252 -9.58 -3.95 -10.92
C GLN A 252 -9.80 -2.83 -11.95
N TYR A 253 -8.83 -1.93 -12.10
CA TYR A 253 -8.74 -1.01 -13.23
C TYR A 253 -7.52 -1.37 -14.09
N LEU A 254 -7.78 -1.75 -15.33
CA LEU A 254 -6.77 -2.22 -16.28
C LEU A 254 -6.94 -1.52 -17.63
N PRO A 255 -6.59 -0.24 -17.74
CA PRO A 255 -6.64 0.47 -19.02
C PRO A 255 -5.76 -0.26 -20.03
N THR A 256 -6.29 -0.52 -21.21
CA THR A 256 -5.60 -1.31 -22.25
C THR A 256 -5.17 -2.73 -21.82
N GLY A 257 -5.78 -3.27 -20.75
CA GLY A 257 -5.47 -4.60 -20.21
C GLY A 257 -4.21 -4.68 -19.36
N ARG A 258 -3.68 -3.54 -18.88
CA ARG A 258 -2.46 -3.46 -18.07
C ARG A 258 -2.70 -2.68 -16.77
N GLY A 259 -1.98 -3.06 -15.72
CA GLY A 259 -1.96 -2.28 -14.48
C GLY A 259 -1.32 -0.91 -14.70
N VAL A 260 -1.83 0.07 -13.98
CA VAL A 260 -1.33 1.45 -14.04
C VAL A 260 0.11 1.52 -13.50
N VAL A 261 0.97 2.26 -14.19
CA VAL A 261 2.34 2.55 -13.76
C VAL A 261 2.35 3.91 -13.07
N VAL A 262 2.92 3.94 -11.87
CA VAL A 262 3.21 5.17 -11.13
C VAL A 262 4.66 5.54 -11.39
N GLU A 263 4.94 6.80 -11.69
CA GLU A 263 6.29 7.28 -12.01
C GLU A 263 6.71 8.39 -11.06
N ASP A 264 8.00 8.40 -10.73
CA ASP A 264 8.70 9.47 -10.01
C ASP A 264 8.01 9.97 -8.73
N MET A 265 7.50 9.03 -7.91
CA MET A 265 6.75 9.29 -6.70
C MET A 265 7.18 8.38 -5.55
N SER A 266 7.18 8.88 -4.31
CA SER A 266 7.38 8.03 -3.15
C SER A 266 6.14 7.17 -2.86
N TYR A 267 6.35 5.92 -2.44
CA TYR A 267 5.29 4.93 -2.24
C TYR A 267 5.44 4.17 -0.93
N LEU A 268 4.37 4.09 -0.16
CA LEU A 268 4.25 3.20 0.98
C LEU A 268 3.07 2.26 0.80
N THR A 269 3.26 0.96 1.02
CA THR A 269 2.16 0.01 1.12
C THR A 269 2.32 -0.92 2.31
N PHE A 270 1.20 -1.30 2.91
CA PHE A 270 1.20 -2.33 3.95
C PHE A 270 -0.05 -3.21 3.87
N HIS A 271 0.10 -4.44 4.36
CA HIS A 271 -0.90 -5.50 4.21
C HIS A 271 -0.91 -6.42 5.42
N GLY A 272 -2.10 -6.90 5.80
CA GLY A 272 -2.29 -7.81 6.92
C GLY A 272 -2.22 -9.28 6.51
N SER A 273 -1.53 -10.12 7.30
CA SER A 273 -1.46 -11.56 7.02
C SER A 273 -2.79 -12.29 7.20
N HIS A 274 -3.72 -11.70 7.95
CA HIS A 274 -5.05 -12.24 8.23
C HIS A 274 -6.15 -11.47 7.48
N ASP A 275 -5.76 -10.79 6.39
CA ASP A 275 -6.70 -10.13 5.49
C ASP A 275 -7.62 -11.18 4.84
N GLY A 276 -8.91 -11.10 5.19
CA GLY A 276 -9.95 -11.99 4.68
C GLY A 276 -10.62 -11.46 3.42
N ASP A 277 -10.38 -10.21 3.07
CA ASP A 277 -10.94 -9.54 1.89
C ASP A 277 -9.95 -9.59 0.72
N VAL A 278 -8.81 -8.94 0.84
CA VAL A 278 -7.73 -8.99 -0.15
C VAL A 278 -6.69 -10.02 0.28
N THR A 279 -6.81 -11.25 -0.25
CA THR A 279 -6.05 -12.41 0.25
C THR A 279 -4.62 -12.52 -0.27
N SER A 280 -4.15 -11.55 -1.05
CA SER A 280 -2.78 -11.46 -1.57
C SER A 280 -2.25 -10.04 -1.41
N PHE A 281 -0.93 -9.86 -1.26
CA PHE A 281 -0.33 -8.56 -1.07
C PHE A 281 -0.23 -7.80 -2.41
N HIS A 282 -1.37 -7.33 -2.93
CA HIS A 282 -1.44 -6.64 -4.22
C HIS A 282 -0.65 -5.33 -4.25
N GLY A 283 -0.44 -4.68 -3.11
CA GLY A 283 0.41 -3.48 -3.03
C GLY A 283 1.85 -3.70 -3.54
N LEU A 284 2.34 -4.95 -3.49
CA LEU A 284 3.65 -5.28 -4.08
C LEU A 284 3.63 -5.22 -5.61
N ARG A 285 2.50 -5.42 -6.27
CA ARG A 285 2.39 -5.28 -7.73
C ARG A 285 2.56 -3.81 -8.14
N ILE A 286 1.91 -2.89 -7.40
CA ILE A 286 2.09 -1.45 -7.60
C ILE A 286 3.56 -1.09 -7.31
N TYR A 287 4.14 -1.61 -6.21
CA TYR A 287 5.53 -1.41 -5.83
C TYR A 287 6.50 -1.83 -6.94
N ASP A 288 6.29 -3.01 -7.53
CA ASP A 288 7.17 -3.56 -8.57
C ASP A 288 7.04 -2.81 -9.92
N ARG A 289 5.84 -2.28 -10.23
CA ARG A 289 5.60 -1.47 -11.43
C ARG A 289 6.03 -0.01 -11.30
N LEU A 290 6.13 0.51 -10.06
CA LEU A 290 6.55 1.89 -9.83
C LEU A 290 7.98 2.11 -10.31
N ARG A 291 8.19 3.17 -11.09
CA ARG A 291 9.46 3.52 -11.72
C ARG A 291 9.99 4.85 -11.25
N PHE A 292 11.29 4.91 -11.07
CA PHE A 292 12.02 6.15 -10.85
C PHE A 292 12.82 6.47 -12.12
N ASN A 293 12.28 7.34 -12.97
CA ASN A 293 12.90 7.77 -14.22
C ASN A 293 13.86 8.93 -14.00
N ASP A 294 13.54 9.79 -13.03
CA ASP A 294 14.34 10.93 -12.63
C ASP A 294 15.17 10.62 -11.37
N SER A 295 16.45 10.99 -11.42
CA SER A 295 17.39 10.85 -10.30
C SER A 295 17.56 12.16 -9.48
N GLY A 296 16.79 13.20 -9.78
CA GLY A 296 16.96 14.53 -9.18
C GLY A 296 16.59 14.53 -7.69
N ASP A 297 15.32 14.43 -7.38
CA ASP A 297 14.84 14.45 -5.99
C ASP A 297 14.91 13.08 -5.35
N PHE A 298 15.16 13.05 -4.04
CA PHE A 298 15.13 11.81 -3.29
C PHE A 298 13.71 11.25 -3.24
N ARG A 299 13.54 10.01 -3.68
CA ARG A 299 12.30 9.24 -3.63
C ARG A 299 12.57 7.82 -3.16
N PHE A 300 11.58 7.20 -2.54
CA PHE A 300 11.66 5.82 -2.10
C PHE A 300 10.32 5.11 -2.17
N LYS A 301 10.38 3.78 -2.20
CA LYS A 301 9.23 2.91 -2.06
C LYS A 301 9.46 1.91 -0.94
N ALA A 302 8.43 1.69 -0.12
CA ALA A 302 8.47 0.78 1.01
C ALA A 302 7.21 -0.09 1.07
N ALA A 303 7.39 -1.34 1.49
CA ALA A 303 6.29 -2.27 1.70
C ALA A 303 6.45 -2.97 3.05
N VAL A 304 5.34 -3.13 3.79
CA VAL A 304 5.35 -3.80 5.10
C VAL A 304 4.23 -4.84 5.17
N TYR A 305 4.59 -6.08 5.47
CA TYR A 305 3.63 -7.14 5.77
C TYR A 305 3.51 -7.31 7.28
N VAL A 306 2.28 -7.16 7.79
CA VAL A 306 2.00 -7.12 9.22
C VAL A 306 1.30 -8.40 9.63
N TYR A 307 1.99 -9.24 10.41
CA TYR A 307 1.43 -10.49 10.89
C TYR A 307 0.26 -10.25 11.83
N ARG A 308 -0.82 -11.03 11.66
CA ARG A 308 -2.05 -10.98 12.45
C ARG A 308 -2.89 -9.71 12.30
N ALA A 309 -2.56 -8.82 11.38
CA ALA A 309 -3.45 -7.74 10.96
C ALA A 309 -4.47 -8.25 9.94
N ASN A 310 -5.69 -7.70 9.94
CA ASN A 310 -6.75 -8.00 8.97
C ASN A 310 -7.02 -6.81 8.04
N HIS A 311 -8.00 -6.95 7.15
CA HIS A 311 -8.38 -5.90 6.21
C HIS A 311 -9.03 -4.70 6.90
N GLY A 312 -10.06 -4.95 7.69
CA GLY A 312 -10.97 -3.90 8.16
C GLY A 312 -10.41 -3.01 9.26
N GLN A 313 -9.56 -3.51 10.15
CA GLN A 313 -9.14 -2.77 11.36
C GLN A 313 -8.26 -1.53 11.10
N TRP A 314 -7.81 -1.31 9.87
CA TRP A 314 -7.18 -0.06 9.46
C TRP A 314 -8.14 1.13 9.40
N ASN A 315 -9.43 0.83 9.29
CA ASN A 315 -10.53 1.80 9.35
C ASN A 315 -11.29 1.59 10.67
N SER A 316 -11.50 2.64 11.45
CA SER A 316 -12.06 2.52 12.80
C SER A 316 -13.52 2.06 12.82
N VAL A 317 -14.24 2.20 11.70
CA VAL A 317 -15.66 1.80 11.59
C VAL A 317 -15.89 0.43 10.95
N TRP A 318 -14.90 -0.13 10.23
CA TRP A 318 -15.08 -1.45 9.57
C TRP A 318 -14.89 -2.64 10.53
N GLY A 319 -14.04 -2.51 11.55
CA GLY A 319 -13.83 -3.54 12.56
C GLY A 319 -13.09 -4.78 12.06
N SER A 320 -13.33 -5.92 12.74
CA SER A 320 -12.62 -7.18 12.49
C SER A 320 -13.31 -8.13 11.50
N GLY A 321 -14.51 -7.78 11.06
CA GLY A 321 -15.33 -8.63 10.19
C GLY A 321 -15.12 -8.33 8.73
N ASP A 322 -14.01 -8.83 8.15
CA ASP A 322 -13.75 -8.68 6.72
C ASP A 322 -14.87 -9.31 5.88
N ILE A 323 -15.27 -8.63 4.80
CA ILE A 323 -16.44 -8.99 3.97
C ILE A 323 -16.10 -9.66 2.63
N GLY A 324 -14.83 -9.91 2.38
CA GLY A 324 -14.35 -10.51 1.12
C GLY A 324 -14.64 -12.01 0.96
N PRO A 325 -13.87 -12.70 0.10
CA PRO A 325 -14.09 -14.10 -0.27
C PRO A 325 -14.09 -15.05 0.94
N ARG A 326 -13.46 -14.65 2.04
CA ARG A 326 -13.42 -15.38 3.31
C ARG A 326 -14.14 -14.61 4.38
N SER A 327 -15.46 -14.82 4.48
CA SER A 327 -16.27 -14.14 5.49
C SER A 327 -15.76 -14.43 6.90
N ALA A 328 -15.94 -13.47 7.81
CA ALA A 328 -15.60 -13.59 9.24
C ALA A 328 -16.19 -14.82 9.92
N ARG A 329 -17.29 -15.38 9.41
CA ARG A 329 -17.92 -16.61 9.93
C ARG A 329 -17.06 -17.87 9.77
N THR A 330 -16.09 -17.86 8.85
CA THR A 330 -15.22 -18.98 8.55
C THR A 330 -13.79 -18.77 9.02
N LEU A 331 -13.46 -17.58 9.55
CA LEU A 331 -12.14 -17.22 10.02
C LEU A 331 -12.04 -17.35 11.55
N ASP A 332 -10.88 -17.78 12.02
CA ASP A 332 -10.53 -17.71 13.44
C ASP A 332 -9.99 -16.32 13.78
N LEU A 333 -10.85 -15.42 14.21
CA LEU A 333 -10.50 -14.03 14.54
C LEU A 333 -9.70 -13.88 15.84
N ARG A 334 -9.54 -14.95 16.65
CA ARG A 334 -8.75 -14.92 17.90
C ARG A 334 -7.27 -14.65 17.66
N GLY A 335 -6.82 -14.93 16.44
CA GLY A 335 -5.45 -14.66 16.02
C GLY A 335 -5.14 -13.20 15.72
N LEU A 336 -6.12 -12.33 15.57
CA LEU A 336 -5.89 -10.93 15.21
C LEU A 336 -5.18 -10.16 16.33
N ILE A 337 -4.34 -9.20 15.94
CA ILE A 337 -3.84 -8.19 16.88
C ILE A 337 -5.00 -7.27 17.27
N PRO A 338 -4.96 -6.63 18.47
CA PRO A 338 -5.96 -5.65 18.85
C PRO A 338 -6.09 -4.54 17.81
N GLN A 339 -7.30 -4.04 17.63
CA GLN A 339 -7.60 -2.97 16.67
C GLN A 339 -6.77 -1.71 16.94
N VAL A 340 -6.57 -1.37 18.21
CA VAL A 340 -5.74 -0.21 18.60
C VAL A 340 -4.27 -0.42 18.19
N ASP A 341 -3.77 -1.64 18.31
CA ASP A 341 -2.39 -1.95 17.91
C ASP A 341 -2.24 -1.88 16.38
N GLN A 342 -3.23 -2.39 15.64
CA GLN A 342 -3.21 -2.31 14.19
C GLN A 342 -3.20 -0.85 13.72
N ARG A 343 -4.04 0.02 14.30
CA ARG A 343 -4.03 1.46 14.01
C ARG A 343 -2.74 2.14 14.48
N ARG A 344 -2.20 1.73 15.64
CA ARG A 344 -0.91 2.25 16.11
C ARG A 344 0.22 2.03 15.11
N PHE A 345 0.26 0.86 14.47
CA PHE A 345 1.19 0.62 13.36
C PHE A 345 0.98 1.64 12.23
N ALA A 346 -0.27 1.86 11.80
CA ALA A 346 -0.58 2.81 10.74
C ALA A 346 -0.20 4.25 11.12
N GLU A 347 -0.46 4.67 12.35
CA GLU A 347 -0.04 5.98 12.88
C GLU A 347 1.47 6.21 12.73
N ILE A 348 2.27 5.23 13.12
CA ILE A 348 3.73 5.34 13.05
C ILE A 348 4.21 5.40 11.60
N TYR A 349 3.79 4.44 10.76
CA TYR A 349 4.30 4.34 9.39
C TYR A 349 3.79 5.45 8.48
N VAL A 350 2.51 5.80 8.57
CA VAL A 350 1.93 6.89 7.78
C VAL A 350 2.55 8.23 8.19
N SER A 351 2.62 8.51 9.50
CA SER A 351 3.22 9.77 9.96
C SER A 351 4.71 9.86 9.60
N SER A 352 5.48 8.77 9.76
CA SER A 352 6.88 8.73 9.30
C SER A 352 7.01 9.03 7.82
N PHE A 353 6.12 8.46 6.99
CA PHE A 353 6.12 8.68 5.56
C PHE A 353 5.85 10.15 5.22
N MET A 354 4.86 10.77 5.84
CA MET A 354 4.54 12.18 5.63
C MET A 354 5.69 13.10 6.10
N GLU A 355 6.34 12.77 7.23
CA GLU A 355 7.50 13.53 7.71
C GLU A 355 8.68 13.49 6.72
N VAL A 356 8.96 12.33 6.12
CA VAL A 356 10.04 12.21 5.11
C VAL A 356 9.66 12.89 3.81
N VAL A 357 8.45 12.59 3.29
CA VAL A 357 8.07 12.93 1.92
C VAL A 357 7.62 14.39 1.79
N LEU A 358 6.86 14.90 2.75
CA LEU A 358 6.28 16.24 2.68
C LEU A 358 7.08 17.30 3.45
N LYS A 359 7.88 16.88 4.45
CA LYS A 359 8.69 17.81 5.26
C LYS A 359 10.20 17.59 5.14
N GLY A 360 10.64 16.62 4.34
CA GLY A 360 12.06 16.35 4.10
C GLY A 360 12.82 15.84 5.33
N ARG A 361 12.13 15.35 6.39
CA ARG A 361 12.74 14.90 7.64
C ARG A 361 13.36 13.51 7.51
N GLN A 362 14.57 13.47 6.97
CA GLN A 362 15.28 12.23 6.63
C GLN A 362 15.63 11.37 7.85
N GLU A 363 15.58 11.90 9.07
CA GLU A 363 15.80 11.15 10.32
C GLU A 363 14.79 10.00 10.51
N TYR A 364 13.63 10.04 9.85
CA TYR A 364 12.64 8.96 9.88
C TYR A 364 12.88 7.86 8.83
N LEU A 365 13.76 8.08 7.86
CA LEU A 365 14.01 7.14 6.77
C LEU A 365 14.47 5.74 7.23
N PRO A 366 15.28 5.58 8.29
CA PRO A 366 15.70 4.27 8.79
C PRO A 366 14.52 3.34 9.14
N ILE A 367 13.35 3.88 9.50
CA ILE A 367 12.13 3.12 9.85
C ILE A 367 11.69 2.21 8.69
N PHE A 368 11.80 2.71 7.47
CA PHE A 368 11.39 1.99 6.26
C PHE A 368 12.42 0.95 5.82
N ARG A 369 13.70 1.17 6.16
CA ARG A 369 14.79 0.23 5.87
C ARG A 369 14.78 -0.96 6.80
N ASP A 370 14.53 -0.71 8.08
CA ASP A 370 14.56 -1.74 9.12
C ASP A 370 13.63 -1.39 10.28
N HIS A 371 12.45 -2.04 10.32
CA HIS A 371 11.46 -1.81 11.37
C HIS A 371 12.01 -2.05 12.80
N ARG A 372 13.11 -2.79 12.97
CA ARG A 372 13.69 -3.11 14.27
C ARG A 372 14.26 -1.88 14.97
N VAL A 373 14.62 -0.82 14.24
CA VAL A 373 15.11 0.44 14.82
C VAL A 373 14.08 1.13 15.72
N ILE A 374 12.79 0.82 15.52
CA ILE A 374 11.66 1.37 16.27
C ILE A 374 10.84 0.29 17.00
N GLY A 375 11.47 -0.85 17.30
CA GLY A 375 10.75 -1.98 17.89
C GLY A 375 9.98 -1.64 19.18
N GLN A 376 10.43 -0.64 19.96
CA GLN A 376 9.73 -0.19 21.16
C GLN A 376 8.46 0.63 20.87
N TRP A 377 8.28 1.17 19.66
CA TRP A 377 7.09 1.94 19.28
C TRP A 377 6.01 1.04 18.66
N LEU A 378 6.47 -0.05 18.04
CA LEU A 378 5.60 -0.97 17.29
C LEU A 378 4.91 -1.99 18.21
N PRO A 379 3.66 -2.35 17.88
CA PRO A 379 3.00 -3.49 18.50
C PRO A 379 3.80 -4.78 18.37
N SER A 380 3.67 -5.65 19.38
CA SER A 380 4.39 -6.93 19.41
C SER A 380 3.78 -7.92 18.42
N THR A 381 4.28 -7.91 17.19
CA THR A 381 3.95 -8.88 16.15
C THR A 381 5.16 -9.06 15.22
N MET A 382 5.01 -9.84 14.15
CA MET A 382 6.06 -10.01 13.14
C MET A 382 5.81 -9.05 11.98
N TYR A 383 6.89 -8.45 11.50
CA TYR A 383 6.89 -7.57 10.33
C TYR A 383 7.87 -8.08 9.29
N ILE A 384 7.51 -7.96 8.03
CA ILE A 384 8.41 -8.19 6.89
C ILE A 384 8.43 -6.92 6.08
N THR A 385 9.62 -6.36 5.84
CA THR A 385 9.79 -5.07 5.17
C THR A 385 10.53 -5.24 3.84
N ARG A 386 10.19 -4.39 2.88
CA ARG A 386 10.93 -4.19 1.64
C ARG A 386 11.10 -2.69 1.43
N PHE A 387 12.29 -2.27 0.96
CA PHE A 387 12.63 -0.87 0.78
C PHE A 387 13.54 -0.68 -0.42
N GLU A 388 13.26 0.31 -1.25
CA GLU A 388 14.09 0.74 -2.37
C GLU A 388 14.03 2.26 -2.52
N THR A 389 15.12 2.88 -2.96
CA THR A 389 15.18 4.31 -3.30
C THR A 389 15.37 4.50 -4.80
N ASN A 390 15.22 5.74 -5.29
CA ASN A 390 15.57 6.08 -6.67
C ASN A 390 17.08 5.94 -7.00
N ALA A 391 17.91 5.73 -6.00
CA ALA A 391 19.32 5.34 -6.18
C ALA A 391 19.52 3.83 -6.33
N PHE A 392 18.49 3.01 -6.08
CA PHE A 392 18.54 1.56 -6.26
C PHE A 392 18.76 1.21 -7.74
N ARG A 393 19.63 0.25 -8.00
CA ARG A 393 19.91 -0.25 -9.34
C ARG A 393 19.77 -1.76 -9.36
N PRO A 394 18.77 -2.29 -10.09
CA PRO A 394 18.55 -3.72 -10.18
C PRO A 394 19.69 -4.35 -11.00
N LEU A 395 20.26 -5.42 -10.47
CA LEU A 395 21.25 -6.24 -11.17
C LEU A 395 20.58 -7.35 -11.98
N ALA A 396 19.60 -8.01 -11.37
CA ALA A 396 18.85 -9.09 -11.99
C ALA A 396 17.44 -9.15 -11.37
N THR A 397 16.45 -8.74 -12.11
CA THR A 397 15.02 -8.90 -11.77
C THR A 397 14.46 -10.18 -12.36
N PHE A 398 15.16 -10.77 -13.33
CA PHE A 398 14.74 -11.95 -14.10
C PHE A 398 13.50 -11.72 -14.96
N GLU A 399 13.18 -10.45 -15.26
CA GLU A 399 12.06 -10.02 -16.09
C GLU A 399 12.50 -9.63 -17.51
N GLU A 400 13.83 -9.64 -17.77
CA GLU A 400 14.45 -8.99 -18.93
C GLU A 400 14.10 -9.67 -20.26
N ASP A 401 14.35 -10.95 -20.31
CA ASP A 401 14.13 -11.77 -21.50
C ASP A 401 14.17 -13.29 -21.16
N ILE A 402 14.44 -14.14 -22.10
CA ILE A 402 14.56 -15.60 -21.93
C ILE A 402 16.01 -16.08 -21.82
N ASP A 403 17.00 -15.18 -21.88
CA ASP A 403 18.41 -15.50 -21.76
C ASP A 403 18.86 -15.41 -20.29
N VAL A 404 18.87 -16.55 -19.61
CA VAL A 404 19.25 -16.67 -18.20
C VAL A 404 20.68 -16.19 -17.89
N THR A 405 21.48 -15.84 -18.89
CA THR A 405 22.86 -15.33 -18.71
C THR A 405 22.93 -13.81 -18.68
N ARG A 406 21.81 -13.12 -18.91
CA ARG A 406 21.71 -11.67 -18.91
C ARG A 406 21.06 -11.14 -17.63
N GLY A 407 21.49 -9.97 -17.20
CA GLY A 407 20.82 -9.24 -16.10
C GLY A 407 20.04 -8.04 -16.61
N THR A 408 19.46 -7.28 -15.67
CA THR A 408 18.52 -6.18 -15.96
C THR A 408 19.13 -5.04 -16.76
N GLU A 409 20.39 -4.69 -16.52
CA GLU A 409 21.07 -3.64 -17.27
C GLU A 409 22.10 -4.21 -18.27
N ASP A 410 22.26 -3.53 -19.38
CA ASP A 410 23.32 -3.83 -20.35
C ASP A 410 24.69 -3.79 -19.66
N GLY A 411 25.41 -4.89 -19.75
CA GLY A 411 26.70 -5.06 -19.10
C GLY A 411 26.63 -5.80 -17.77
N VAL A 412 25.47 -6.26 -17.35
CA VAL A 412 25.31 -7.29 -16.31
C VAL A 412 25.21 -8.65 -16.96
N SER A 413 26.06 -9.58 -16.55
CA SER A 413 25.98 -10.98 -16.96
C SER A 413 25.88 -11.93 -15.77
N LEU A 414 25.16 -13.01 -15.98
CA LEU A 414 24.88 -14.02 -14.97
C LEU A 414 25.58 -15.32 -15.32
N ARG A 415 26.21 -15.97 -14.33
CA ARG A 415 26.99 -17.18 -14.55
C ARG A 415 26.77 -18.21 -13.44
N GLY A 416 26.46 -19.43 -13.84
CA GLY A 416 26.37 -20.58 -12.94
C GLY A 416 27.54 -21.55 -13.13
N VAL A 417 28.11 -22.06 -12.02
CA VAL A 417 29.13 -23.10 -12.04
C VAL A 417 28.70 -24.23 -11.11
N SER A 418 28.79 -25.47 -11.55
CA SER A 418 28.45 -26.67 -10.78
C SER A 418 27.03 -26.66 -10.19
N LEU A 419 26.10 -25.98 -10.83
CA LEU A 419 24.69 -26.00 -10.48
C LEU A 419 24.00 -27.23 -11.09
N SER A 420 23.12 -27.88 -10.33
CA SER A 420 22.23 -28.93 -10.81
C SER A 420 20.90 -28.41 -11.37
N THR A 421 20.55 -27.20 -10.96
CA THR A 421 19.39 -26.46 -11.45
C THR A 421 19.75 -25.02 -11.60
N TRP A 422 19.39 -24.43 -12.75
CA TRP A 422 19.44 -23.01 -13.01
C TRP A 422 18.32 -22.70 -14.01
N ARG A 423 17.32 -22.02 -13.55
CA ARG A 423 16.17 -21.63 -14.37
C ARG A 423 15.48 -20.40 -13.79
N GLU A 424 14.89 -19.61 -14.64
CA GLU A 424 14.04 -18.49 -14.29
C GLU A 424 12.56 -18.85 -14.53
N ALA A 425 11.70 -18.40 -13.67
CA ALA A 425 10.26 -18.61 -13.78
C ALA A 425 9.50 -17.65 -12.84
N THR A 426 8.23 -17.46 -13.14
CA THR A 426 7.32 -16.71 -12.27
C THR A 426 7.33 -17.26 -10.84
N LEU A 427 7.55 -16.39 -9.86
CA LEU A 427 7.52 -16.75 -8.45
C LEU A 427 6.10 -17.10 -8.01
N MET A 428 5.93 -18.34 -7.59
CA MET A 428 4.65 -18.85 -7.10
C MET A 428 4.52 -18.63 -5.60
N LEU A 429 3.48 -17.95 -5.16
CA LEU A 429 3.24 -17.64 -3.75
C LEU A 429 2.70 -18.80 -2.93
N ARG A 430 2.15 -19.83 -3.57
CA ARG A 430 1.63 -21.04 -2.92
C ARG A 430 1.88 -22.24 -3.81
N SER A 431 1.80 -23.44 -3.26
CA SER A 431 1.91 -24.71 -3.99
C SER A 431 0.76 -24.94 -4.99
N SER A 432 0.45 -23.93 -5.78
CA SER A 432 -0.48 -24.01 -6.90
C SER A 432 0.30 -24.48 -8.12
N ASN A 433 -0.19 -25.54 -8.75
CA ASN A 433 0.42 -26.08 -9.96
C ASN A 433 0.20 -25.18 -11.20
N ARG A 434 -0.49 -24.05 -11.06
CA ARG A 434 -0.74 -23.09 -12.15
C ARG A 434 -0.66 -21.67 -11.64
N PRO A 435 0.14 -20.81 -12.30
CA PRO A 435 0.11 -19.37 -12.02
C PRO A 435 -1.31 -18.86 -12.33
N THR A 436 -1.92 -18.24 -11.32
CA THR A 436 -3.11 -17.43 -11.54
C THR A 436 -2.75 -16.00 -11.15
N THR A 437 -3.36 -15.01 -11.74
CA THR A 437 -3.16 -13.60 -11.43
C THR A 437 -3.36 -13.31 -9.95
N SER A 438 -4.21 -14.08 -9.26
CA SER A 438 -4.45 -13.95 -7.81
C SER A 438 -3.40 -14.66 -6.94
N ALA A 439 -2.59 -15.57 -7.48
CA ALA A 439 -1.60 -16.34 -6.73
C ALA A 439 -0.15 -15.94 -7.03
N SER A 440 0.07 -15.10 -8.04
CA SER A 440 1.37 -14.55 -8.42
C SER A 440 1.49 -13.09 -7.95
N GLN A 441 2.69 -12.69 -7.58
CA GLN A 441 3.04 -11.26 -7.43
C GLN A 441 3.49 -10.64 -8.76
N GLU A 442 3.33 -11.37 -9.86
CA GLU A 442 3.71 -10.95 -11.22
C GLU A 442 5.22 -10.73 -11.41
N ASN A 443 6.04 -11.23 -10.51
CA ASN A 443 7.50 -11.16 -10.60
C ASN A 443 8.13 -12.53 -10.89
N GLN A 444 9.31 -12.49 -11.50
CA GLN A 444 10.13 -13.66 -11.78
C GLN A 444 11.10 -13.94 -10.63
N ALA A 445 11.65 -15.13 -10.63
CA ALA A 445 12.73 -15.53 -9.73
C ALA A 445 13.63 -16.57 -10.38
N VAL A 446 14.92 -16.53 -10.05
CA VAL A 446 15.85 -17.59 -10.41
C VAL A 446 15.77 -18.72 -9.40
N THR A 447 15.66 -19.96 -9.87
CA THR A 447 15.79 -21.16 -9.05
C THR A 447 17.15 -21.76 -9.25
N LEU A 448 17.90 -21.87 -8.16
CA LEU A 448 19.24 -22.46 -8.13
C LEU A 448 19.23 -23.75 -7.32
N GLY A 449 19.82 -24.78 -7.86
CA GLY A 449 20.03 -26.05 -7.15
C GLY A 449 21.46 -26.50 -7.29
N TRP A 450 21.98 -27.17 -6.27
CA TRP A 450 23.31 -27.76 -6.31
C TRP A 450 23.32 -29.07 -5.56
N ASN A 451 24.26 -29.95 -5.92
CA ASN A 451 24.46 -31.20 -5.24
C ASN A 451 25.65 -31.09 -4.28
N ASN A 452 25.39 -31.10 -2.99
CA ASN A 452 26.41 -31.09 -1.93
C ASN A 452 26.96 -32.46 -1.58
N ARG A 453 26.43 -33.55 -2.17
CA ARG A 453 26.94 -34.88 -1.96
C ARG A 453 28.12 -35.16 -2.89
N ILE A 454 29.27 -35.45 -2.32
CA ILE A 454 30.39 -36.02 -3.04
C ILE A 454 30.07 -37.49 -3.27
N ALA A 455 29.73 -37.85 -4.49
CA ALA A 455 29.55 -39.27 -4.85
C ALA A 455 30.91 -39.94 -4.94
N GLY A 456 31.21 -40.85 -4.02
CA GLY A 456 32.44 -41.65 -4.02
C GLY A 456 33.52 -41.14 -3.06
N ALA A 457 34.34 -42.07 -2.58
CA ALA A 457 35.38 -41.86 -1.57
C ALA A 457 36.65 -41.11 -2.07
N ASP A 458 36.61 -40.49 -3.23
CA ASP A 458 37.75 -39.73 -3.77
C ASP A 458 37.68 -38.26 -3.32
N THR A 459 38.16 -38.03 -2.10
CA THR A 459 38.31 -36.70 -1.50
C THR A 459 39.44 -35.86 -2.12
N THR A 460 40.17 -36.42 -3.08
CA THR A 460 41.35 -35.77 -3.68
C THR A 460 41.01 -34.92 -4.93
N ARG A 461 39.82 -35.09 -5.50
CA ARG A 461 39.35 -34.27 -6.62
C ARG A 461 38.63 -33.02 -6.13
N HIS A 462 39.30 -31.88 -6.11
CA HIS A 462 38.69 -30.58 -5.94
C HIS A 462 37.70 -30.32 -7.10
N ARG A 463 36.41 -30.54 -6.85
CA ARG A 463 35.37 -30.00 -7.73
C ARG A 463 35.19 -28.53 -7.37
N PRO A 464 35.04 -27.62 -8.38
CA PRO A 464 34.68 -26.24 -8.07
C PRO A 464 33.40 -26.21 -7.26
N ALA A 465 33.38 -25.38 -6.22
CA ALA A 465 32.17 -25.14 -5.45
C ALA A 465 31.04 -24.64 -6.36
N ALA A 466 29.81 -25.03 -6.07
CA ALA A 466 28.68 -24.47 -6.78
C ALA A 466 28.62 -22.97 -6.52
N SER A 467 28.49 -22.20 -7.60
CA SER A 467 28.37 -20.74 -7.49
C SER A 467 27.42 -20.18 -8.53
N TYR A 468 26.79 -19.10 -8.16
CA TYR A 468 26.04 -18.22 -9.04
C TYR A 468 26.64 -16.81 -8.92
N SER A 469 27.08 -16.26 -10.03
CA SER A 469 27.81 -15.00 -10.06
C SER A 469 27.06 -13.97 -10.90
N VAL A 470 27.03 -12.75 -10.40
CA VAL A 470 26.59 -11.57 -11.13
C VAL A 470 27.86 -10.78 -11.48
N GLU A 471 28.14 -10.63 -12.76
CA GLU A 471 29.35 -9.98 -13.26
C GLU A 471 28.99 -8.63 -13.87
N LEU A 472 29.69 -7.57 -13.47
CA LEU A 472 29.53 -6.22 -13.99
C LEU A 472 30.58 -5.95 -15.04
N GLY A 473 30.21 -5.63 -16.26
CA GLY A 473 31.10 -5.19 -17.29
C GLY A 473 31.85 -3.91 -16.89
N GLY A 474 33.12 -3.78 -17.30
CA GLY A 474 33.99 -2.70 -16.81
C GLY A 474 33.44 -1.28 -17.00
N ARG A 475 32.69 -1.00 -18.08
CA ARG A 475 32.01 0.30 -18.27
C ARG A 475 30.92 0.55 -17.27
N LEU A 476 30.11 -0.47 -16.96
CA LEU A 476 29.03 -0.39 -15.98
C LEU A 476 29.57 -0.23 -14.55
N ALA A 477 30.56 -1.02 -14.19
CA ALA A 477 31.25 -0.91 -12.91
C ALA A 477 31.87 0.48 -12.69
N ALA A 478 32.49 1.05 -13.72
CA ALA A 478 33.05 2.42 -13.68
C ALA A 478 31.92 3.48 -13.52
N ARG A 479 30.83 3.33 -14.24
CA ARG A 479 29.66 4.24 -14.14
C ARG A 479 29.05 4.24 -12.75
N TRP A 480 28.89 3.08 -12.12
CA TRP A 480 28.30 2.96 -10.80
C TRP A 480 29.26 3.30 -9.67
N ALA A 481 30.56 3.28 -9.92
CA ALA A 481 31.61 3.67 -8.97
C ALA A 481 31.39 3.09 -7.56
N LEU A 482 31.10 1.78 -7.49
CA LEU A 482 30.73 1.11 -6.25
C LEU A 482 31.79 1.30 -5.17
N GLY A 483 31.39 1.72 -3.99
CA GLY A 483 32.25 1.99 -2.84
C GLY A 483 31.63 1.49 -1.54
N ARG A 484 32.28 1.79 -0.42
CA ARG A 484 31.86 1.30 0.91
C ARG A 484 30.50 1.80 1.37
N GLN A 485 29.96 2.86 0.77
CA GLN A 485 28.65 3.43 1.04
C GLN A 485 27.51 2.69 0.33
N HIS A 486 27.82 1.76 -0.58
CA HIS A 486 26.81 0.97 -1.29
C HIS A 486 26.55 -0.34 -0.58
N SER A 487 25.31 -0.83 -0.67
CA SER A 487 24.89 -2.14 -0.22
C SER A 487 24.47 -3.01 -1.41
N LEU A 488 24.63 -4.31 -1.27
CA LEU A 488 24.05 -5.30 -2.15
C LEU A 488 22.83 -5.90 -1.43
N GLU A 489 21.68 -5.85 -2.08
CA GLU A 489 20.44 -6.39 -1.54
C GLU A 489 19.98 -7.56 -2.42
N PHE A 490 19.47 -8.61 -1.81
CA PHE A 490 18.88 -9.74 -2.51
C PHE A 490 17.85 -10.45 -1.63
N MET A 491 16.82 -11.02 -2.27
CA MET A 491 15.80 -11.84 -1.61
C MET A 491 16.11 -13.32 -1.81
N LEU A 492 16.07 -14.10 -0.75
CA LEU A 492 16.25 -15.54 -0.77
C LEU A 492 15.02 -16.23 -0.16
N GLY A 493 14.63 -17.33 -0.78
CA GLY A 493 13.62 -18.22 -0.23
C GLY A 493 13.98 -19.68 -0.49
N PRO A 494 13.63 -20.61 0.42
CA PRO A 494 13.75 -22.04 0.12
C PRO A 494 12.73 -22.41 -0.96
N THR A 495 13.13 -23.31 -1.88
CA THR A 495 12.16 -23.97 -2.75
C THR A 495 11.39 -25.03 -1.95
N ASP A 496 10.09 -25.22 -2.25
CA ASP A 496 9.24 -26.26 -1.61
C ASP A 496 9.72 -27.70 -1.86
N SER A 497 10.65 -27.89 -2.76
CA SER A 497 11.29 -29.18 -3.00
C SER A 497 12.48 -29.33 -2.08
N THR A 498 12.28 -29.97 -0.92
CA THR A 498 13.40 -30.65 -0.26
C THR A 498 14.12 -31.53 -1.30
N PRO A 499 15.42 -31.37 -1.52
CA PRO A 499 16.16 -32.32 -2.34
C PRO A 499 15.93 -33.72 -1.71
N ARG A 500 15.24 -34.59 -2.43
CA ARG A 500 15.18 -35.99 -1.98
C ARG A 500 16.60 -36.51 -1.89
N PRO A 501 16.96 -37.21 -0.81
CA PRO A 501 18.27 -37.75 -0.63
C PRO A 501 18.68 -38.71 -1.74
#